data_7044e4b1d9fba943a72272b2aebb55a8
#
_entry.id   7044e4b1d9fba943a72272b2aebb55a8
#
_cell.length_a   1.000
_cell.length_b   1.000
_cell.length_c   1.000
_cell.angle_alpha   90.00
_cell.angle_beta   90.00
_cell.angle_gamma   90.00
#
_symmetry.space_group_name_H-M   'P 1'
#
loop_
_entity.id
_entity.type
_entity.pdbx_description
1 polymer ?
#
loop_
_entity_poly.entity_id
_entity_poly.type
_entity_poly.pdbx_seq_one_letter_code
_entity_poly.pdbx_strand_id
1 'polypeptide(L)'
;MVAATAAKIGMKCVVIQESWVPHDDAVYDRVGNIMMTRLMGADSRLVDEGFDIGIRQSWEYAMQSVRDSGGIPYAIPAGASVHKYGGLGYVGFAEEVRDQEKQMGIKFDYIIVCVVTGSTQGGMIVGFAADNRADRVIGIDGSGTVDQLRTQLRGIVDQTANLVELGRDVRDDEIVINPDYAYPAYGVPSNETNEAIRLAARTEAMITDPVYEGKSMQGMIDLVKKGFFPDGSNILYAHLGGSPALNGYSYTYSNG
;
A
#
# COMPACT_ATOMS: atom_id res chain seq x y z
N MET A 1 -5.62 4.26 9.51
CA MET A 1 -7.03 4.20 9.05
C MET A 1 -7.92 3.38 9.99
N VAL A 2 -7.61 2.11 10.31
CA VAL A 2 -8.47 1.27 11.18
C VAL A 2 -8.80 1.94 12.52
N ALA A 3 -7.79 2.44 13.24
CA ALA A 3 -8.01 3.16 14.50
C ALA A 3 -8.91 4.40 14.34
N ALA A 4 -8.72 5.17 13.25
CA ALA A 4 -9.54 6.35 12.97
C ALA A 4 -11.01 5.99 12.72
N THR A 5 -11.24 4.94 11.92
CA THR A 5 -12.61 4.46 11.65
C THR A 5 -13.26 3.94 12.94
N ALA A 6 -12.54 3.12 13.71
CA ALA A 6 -13.05 2.59 14.97
C ALA A 6 -13.43 3.71 15.95
N ALA A 7 -12.54 4.71 16.12
CA ALA A 7 -12.83 5.88 16.95
C ALA A 7 -14.07 6.65 16.47
N LYS A 8 -14.21 6.85 15.14
CA LYS A 8 -15.35 7.57 14.56
C LYS A 8 -16.70 6.90 14.81
N ILE A 9 -16.73 5.57 14.80
CA ILE A 9 -17.97 4.80 14.97
C ILE A 9 -18.15 4.23 16.39
N GLY A 10 -17.28 4.61 17.34
CA GLY A 10 -17.37 4.21 18.74
C GLY A 10 -16.98 2.77 19.04
N MET A 11 -16.20 2.12 18.18
CA MET A 11 -15.67 0.78 18.41
C MET A 11 -14.34 0.83 19.15
N LYS A 12 -14.10 -0.16 20.03
CA LYS A 12 -12.76 -0.42 20.56
C LYS A 12 -11.85 -0.91 19.42
N CYS A 13 -10.57 -0.56 19.48
CA CYS A 13 -9.60 -0.95 18.48
C CYS A 13 -8.35 -1.54 19.14
N VAL A 14 -7.93 -2.71 18.69
CA VAL A 14 -6.62 -3.30 19.00
C VAL A 14 -5.82 -3.32 17.72
N VAL A 15 -4.59 -2.82 17.75
CA VAL A 15 -3.68 -2.82 16.60
C VAL A 15 -2.41 -3.57 16.97
N ILE A 16 -2.10 -4.62 16.25
CA ILE A 16 -0.82 -5.31 16.33
C ILE A 16 0.13 -4.66 15.33
N GLN A 17 1.25 -4.17 15.84
CA GLN A 17 2.31 -3.53 15.06
C GLN A 17 3.57 -4.37 15.21
N GLU A 18 3.99 -4.97 14.13
CA GLU A 18 5.18 -5.82 14.07
C GLU A 18 6.39 -4.99 13.65
N SER A 19 7.57 -5.31 14.18
CA SER A 19 8.84 -4.65 13.86
C SER A 19 9.37 -5.13 12.50
N TRP A 20 8.66 -4.79 11.44
CA TRP A 20 8.98 -5.24 10.08
C TRP A 20 10.24 -4.60 9.50
N VAL A 21 10.59 -3.41 9.95
CA VAL A 21 11.66 -2.62 9.35
C VAL A 21 12.91 -2.73 10.20
N PRO A 22 14.04 -3.22 9.65
CA PRO A 22 15.33 -3.19 10.33
C PRO A 22 15.91 -1.77 10.27
N HIS A 23 15.29 -0.84 11.01
CA HIS A 23 15.64 0.56 11.05
C HIS A 23 15.74 1.05 12.49
N ASP A 24 16.82 1.74 12.81
CA ASP A 24 17.22 2.07 14.18
C ASP A 24 17.27 3.59 14.38
N ASP A 25 16.12 4.25 14.26
CA ASP A 25 15.94 5.65 14.64
C ASP A 25 15.42 5.74 16.08
N ALA A 26 15.97 6.64 16.87
CA ALA A 26 15.70 6.77 18.31
C ALA A 26 14.22 6.96 18.68
N VAL A 27 13.38 7.37 17.73
CA VAL A 27 11.95 7.63 17.96
C VAL A 27 11.04 6.74 17.13
N TYR A 28 11.59 5.80 16.37
CA TYR A 28 10.88 5.01 15.38
C TYR A 28 9.63 4.29 15.94
N ASP A 29 9.71 3.77 17.17
CA ASP A 29 8.65 3.03 17.85
C ASP A 29 7.53 3.90 18.45
N ARG A 30 7.59 5.23 18.31
CA ARG A 30 6.69 6.14 19.02
C ARG A 30 6.16 7.34 18.23
N VAL A 31 6.59 7.51 16.99
CA VAL A 31 6.17 8.61 16.11
C VAL A 31 5.26 8.17 14.97
N GLY A 32 4.86 9.08 14.14
CA GLY A 32 4.10 8.81 12.92
C GLY A 32 2.78 8.08 13.17
N ASN A 33 2.55 7.02 12.43
CA ASN A 33 1.33 6.23 12.53
C ASN A 33 1.12 5.59 13.92
N ILE A 34 2.20 5.22 14.62
CA ILE A 34 2.14 4.64 15.96
C ILE A 34 1.56 5.65 16.95
N MET A 35 2.10 6.87 16.93
CA MET A 35 1.62 7.97 17.79
C MET A 35 0.15 8.29 17.48
N MET A 36 -0.22 8.43 16.21
CA MET A 36 -1.60 8.73 15.82
C MET A 36 -2.57 7.63 16.22
N THR A 37 -2.18 6.36 16.09
CA THR A 37 -2.99 5.22 16.50
C THR A 37 -3.28 5.24 18.00
N ARG A 38 -2.27 5.53 18.83
CA ARG A 38 -2.43 5.69 20.29
C ARG A 38 -3.29 6.92 20.64
N LEU A 39 -3.09 8.05 19.95
CA LEU A 39 -3.89 9.27 20.16
C LEU A 39 -5.39 9.04 19.88
N MET A 40 -5.71 8.18 18.90
CA MET A 40 -7.08 7.77 18.58
C MET A 40 -7.67 6.74 19.57
N GLY A 41 -6.94 6.40 20.64
CA GLY A 41 -7.41 5.51 21.70
C GLY A 41 -7.32 4.01 21.39
N ALA A 42 -6.60 3.61 20.38
CA ALA A 42 -6.39 2.20 20.09
C ALA A 42 -5.37 1.58 21.08
N ASP A 43 -5.62 0.33 21.50
CA ASP A 43 -4.65 -0.52 22.18
C ASP A 43 -3.60 -0.96 21.14
N SER A 44 -2.47 -0.26 21.13
CA SER A 44 -1.37 -0.48 20.17
C SER A 44 -0.31 -1.36 20.80
N ARG A 45 -0.20 -2.58 20.31
CA ARG A 45 0.72 -3.63 20.80
C ARG A 45 1.86 -3.78 19.81
N LEU A 46 3.09 -3.46 20.24
CA LEU A 46 4.30 -3.69 19.46
C LEU A 46 4.78 -5.12 19.69
N VAL A 47 5.08 -5.82 18.61
CA VAL A 47 5.56 -7.20 18.61
C VAL A 47 6.88 -7.24 17.84
N ASP A 48 7.89 -7.87 18.44
CA ASP A 48 9.20 -8.03 17.82
C ASP A 48 9.22 -9.26 16.90
N GLU A 49 8.67 -9.08 15.71
CA GLU A 49 8.63 -10.08 14.64
C GLU A 49 9.08 -9.43 13.33
N GLY A 50 9.96 -10.08 12.57
CA GLY A 50 10.45 -9.57 11.29
C GLY A 50 9.36 -9.43 10.21
N PHE A 51 9.73 -8.97 9.03
CA PHE A 51 8.80 -8.74 7.92
C PHE A 51 8.16 -10.04 7.40
N ASP A 52 6.84 -10.04 7.31
CA ASP A 52 6.04 -11.05 6.63
C ASP A 52 4.65 -10.48 6.31
N ILE A 53 4.18 -10.63 5.08
CA ILE A 53 2.86 -10.15 4.65
C ILE A 53 1.70 -11.10 5.02
N GLY A 54 2.01 -12.26 5.58
CA GLY A 54 1.02 -13.24 6.03
C GLY A 54 0.40 -12.90 7.39
N ILE A 55 -0.54 -13.75 7.83
CA ILE A 55 -1.16 -13.68 9.15
C ILE A 55 -0.30 -14.43 10.15
N ARG A 56 -0.04 -13.81 11.31
CA ARG A 56 0.82 -14.33 12.35
C ARG A 56 0.08 -14.70 13.63
N GLN A 57 0.77 -15.42 14.51
CA GLN A 57 0.25 -15.86 15.80
C GLN A 57 -0.10 -14.68 16.72
N SER A 58 0.64 -13.58 16.65
CA SER A 58 0.36 -12.33 17.38
C SER A 58 -1.05 -11.80 17.13
N TRP A 59 -1.50 -11.87 15.88
CA TRP A 59 -2.85 -11.49 15.46
C TRP A 59 -3.93 -12.42 16.03
N GLU A 60 -3.69 -13.74 16.01
CA GLU A 60 -4.59 -14.73 16.61
C GLU A 60 -4.73 -14.52 18.13
N TYR A 61 -3.60 -14.26 18.83
CA TYR A 61 -3.61 -13.94 20.26
C TYR A 61 -4.39 -12.65 20.54
N ALA A 62 -4.29 -11.65 19.71
CA ALA A 62 -5.07 -10.42 19.85
C ALA A 62 -6.56 -10.68 19.72
N MET A 63 -6.98 -11.47 18.74
CA MET A 63 -8.40 -11.85 18.59
C MET A 63 -8.90 -12.64 19.80
N GLN A 64 -8.09 -13.57 20.32
CA GLN A 64 -8.46 -14.33 21.50
C GLN A 64 -8.61 -13.42 22.73
N SER A 65 -7.69 -12.47 22.93
CA SER A 65 -7.77 -11.52 24.05
C SER A 65 -9.05 -10.65 24.01
N VAL A 66 -9.53 -10.33 22.82
CA VAL A 66 -10.80 -9.61 22.64
C VAL A 66 -11.99 -10.50 23.08
N ARG A 67 -12.01 -11.78 22.69
CA ARG A 67 -13.03 -12.74 23.11
C ARG A 67 -13.03 -12.95 24.63
N ASP A 68 -11.86 -13.12 25.22
CA ASP A 68 -11.68 -13.35 26.66
C ASP A 68 -12.17 -12.15 27.49
N SER A 69 -12.12 -10.94 26.91
CA SER A 69 -12.69 -9.72 27.51
C SER A 69 -14.20 -9.54 27.24
N GLY A 70 -14.88 -10.54 26.65
CA GLY A 70 -16.31 -10.51 26.33
C GLY A 70 -16.64 -9.75 25.04
N GLY A 71 -15.65 -9.40 24.23
CA GLY A 71 -15.83 -8.73 22.94
C GLY A 71 -16.03 -9.70 21.77
N ILE A 72 -16.52 -9.18 20.65
CA ILE A 72 -16.60 -9.88 19.37
C ILE A 72 -15.58 -9.24 18.43
N PRO A 73 -14.47 -9.93 18.07
CA PRO A 73 -13.47 -9.33 17.20
C PRO A 73 -13.97 -9.23 15.76
N TYR A 74 -13.82 -8.04 15.17
CA TYR A 74 -13.90 -7.83 13.74
C TYR A 74 -12.47 -7.74 13.20
N ALA A 75 -12.01 -8.80 12.56
CA ALA A 75 -10.62 -8.97 12.22
C ALA A 75 -10.29 -8.37 10.85
N ILE A 76 -9.29 -7.49 10.82
CA ILE A 76 -8.75 -6.89 9.58
C ILE A 76 -7.26 -7.20 9.52
N PRO A 77 -6.80 -8.10 8.63
CA PRO A 77 -5.38 -8.42 8.48
C PRO A 77 -4.60 -7.24 7.87
N ALA A 78 -3.28 -7.31 7.93
CA ALA A 78 -2.41 -6.29 7.35
C ALA A 78 -2.78 -6.01 5.89
N GLY A 79 -2.97 -4.73 5.54
CA GLY A 79 -3.42 -4.30 4.23
C GLY A 79 -4.80 -4.82 3.81
N ALA A 80 -5.59 -5.36 4.74
CA ALA A 80 -6.87 -6.04 4.48
C ALA A 80 -6.74 -7.20 3.46
N SER A 81 -5.55 -7.79 3.33
CA SER A 81 -5.13 -8.67 2.23
C SER A 81 -6.05 -9.87 1.97
N VAL A 82 -6.48 -10.57 3.01
CA VAL A 82 -7.40 -11.74 2.89
C VAL A 82 -8.82 -11.41 3.34
N HIS A 83 -9.12 -10.15 3.62
CA HIS A 83 -10.47 -9.73 3.96
C HIS A 83 -11.34 -9.64 2.70
N LYS A 84 -12.55 -10.22 2.75
CA LYS A 84 -13.44 -10.28 1.58
C LYS A 84 -13.76 -8.94 0.89
N TYR A 85 -13.58 -7.84 1.58
CA TYR A 85 -13.77 -6.48 1.04
C TYR A 85 -12.46 -5.73 0.82
N GLY A 86 -11.31 -6.40 0.94
CA GLY A 86 -9.99 -5.75 0.92
C GLY A 86 -9.72 -4.92 -0.34
N GLY A 87 -10.05 -5.45 -1.51
CA GLY A 87 -9.87 -4.76 -2.79
C GLY A 87 -10.98 -3.77 -3.16
N LEU A 88 -12.16 -3.85 -2.51
CA LEU A 88 -13.37 -3.16 -2.97
C LEU A 88 -13.22 -1.64 -3.05
N GLY A 89 -12.53 -1.02 -2.11
CA GLY A 89 -12.34 0.44 -2.09
C GLY A 89 -11.64 0.97 -3.34
N TYR A 90 -10.72 0.19 -3.91
CA TYR A 90 -9.96 0.58 -5.10
C TYR A 90 -10.62 0.16 -6.44
N VAL A 91 -11.68 -0.63 -6.40
CA VAL A 91 -12.61 -0.72 -7.54
C VAL A 91 -13.29 0.63 -7.75
N GLY A 92 -13.78 1.27 -6.66
CA GLY A 92 -14.34 2.62 -6.71
C GLY A 92 -13.34 3.68 -7.19
N PHE A 93 -12.05 3.55 -6.86
CA PHE A 93 -11.00 4.42 -7.39
C PHE A 93 -10.98 4.42 -8.93
N ALA A 94 -11.09 3.25 -9.57
CA ALA A 94 -11.10 3.18 -11.03
C ALA A 94 -12.33 3.87 -11.65
N GLU A 95 -13.49 3.81 -10.99
CA GLU A 95 -14.68 4.58 -11.39
C GLU A 95 -14.41 6.09 -11.31
N GLU A 96 -13.86 6.53 -10.19
CA GLU A 96 -13.55 7.93 -9.94
C GLU A 96 -12.52 8.46 -10.95
N VAL A 97 -11.50 7.69 -11.29
CA VAL A 97 -10.51 8.02 -12.32
C VAL A 97 -11.18 8.18 -13.68
N ARG A 98 -12.08 7.27 -14.08
CA ARG A 98 -12.82 7.39 -15.36
C ARG A 98 -13.65 8.67 -15.43
N ASP A 99 -14.26 9.08 -14.33
CA ASP A 99 -15.02 10.32 -14.31
C ASP A 99 -14.13 11.56 -14.37
N GLN A 100 -12.97 11.53 -13.73
CA GLN A 100 -11.97 12.59 -13.82
C GLN A 100 -11.34 12.66 -15.23
N GLU A 101 -11.04 11.53 -15.87
CA GLU A 101 -10.58 11.47 -17.26
C GLU A 101 -11.56 12.18 -18.21
N LYS A 102 -12.87 11.93 -18.06
CA LYS A 102 -13.91 12.62 -18.86
C LYS A 102 -13.93 14.12 -18.60
N GLN A 103 -13.82 14.54 -17.32
CA GLN A 103 -13.82 15.96 -16.96
C GLN A 103 -12.60 16.72 -17.49
N MET A 104 -11.42 16.08 -17.45
CA MET A 104 -10.16 16.65 -17.91
C MET A 104 -9.98 16.55 -19.44
N GLY A 105 -10.76 15.69 -20.12
CA GLY A 105 -10.58 15.43 -21.55
C GLY A 105 -9.31 14.66 -21.88
N ILE A 106 -8.77 13.88 -20.95
CA ILE A 106 -7.58 13.03 -21.12
C ILE A 106 -7.91 11.58 -20.75
N LYS A 107 -6.99 10.67 -21.08
CA LYS A 107 -7.02 9.29 -20.62
C LYS A 107 -5.64 8.95 -20.07
N PHE A 108 -5.60 8.27 -18.93
CA PHE A 108 -4.36 7.72 -18.40
C PHE A 108 -4.04 6.39 -19.10
N ASP A 109 -2.83 6.31 -19.65
CA ASP A 109 -2.34 5.12 -20.34
C ASP A 109 -1.80 4.10 -19.36
N TYR A 110 -1.24 4.57 -18.23
CA TYR A 110 -0.69 3.73 -17.16
C TYR A 110 -1.02 4.30 -15.79
N ILE A 111 -1.17 3.40 -14.82
CA ILE A 111 -1.36 3.71 -13.41
C ILE A 111 -0.23 3.07 -12.63
N ILE A 112 0.55 3.86 -11.91
CA ILE A 112 1.65 3.39 -11.05
C ILE A 112 1.22 3.42 -9.60
N VAL A 113 1.42 2.32 -8.89
CA VAL A 113 1.04 2.19 -7.48
C VAL A 113 2.10 1.37 -6.73
N CYS A 114 2.39 1.73 -5.47
CA CYS A 114 3.17 0.87 -4.60
C CYS A 114 2.34 -0.35 -4.19
N VAL A 115 2.97 -1.52 -4.16
CA VAL A 115 2.32 -2.75 -3.72
C VAL A 115 3.17 -3.48 -2.69
N VAL A 116 2.54 -3.93 -1.60
CA VAL A 116 3.15 -4.76 -0.54
C VAL A 116 2.22 -5.92 -0.20
N THR A 117 0.99 -5.65 0.23
CA THR A 117 0.00 -6.68 0.59
C THR A 117 -1.04 -6.94 -0.49
N GLY A 118 -1.11 -6.10 -1.52
CA GLY A 118 -1.86 -6.34 -2.75
C GLY A 118 -3.27 -5.75 -2.83
N SER A 119 -3.95 -5.41 -1.71
CA SER A 119 -5.36 -4.99 -1.76
C SER A 119 -5.62 -3.77 -2.64
N THR A 120 -4.74 -2.78 -2.58
CA THR A 120 -4.84 -1.56 -3.39
C THR A 120 -4.73 -1.88 -4.88
N GLN A 121 -3.63 -2.53 -5.27
CA GLN A 121 -3.43 -2.90 -6.67
C GLN A 121 -4.51 -3.86 -7.17
N GLY A 122 -4.89 -4.86 -6.36
CA GLY A 122 -5.92 -5.83 -6.72
C GLY A 122 -7.27 -5.18 -7.01
N GLY A 123 -7.69 -4.23 -6.19
CA GLY A 123 -8.90 -3.45 -6.44
C GLY A 123 -8.82 -2.60 -7.69
N MET A 124 -7.67 -1.92 -7.93
CA MET A 124 -7.43 -1.16 -9.17
C MET A 124 -7.48 -2.06 -10.40
N ILE A 125 -6.80 -3.22 -10.39
CA ILE A 125 -6.81 -4.19 -11.48
C ILE A 125 -8.25 -4.58 -11.84
N VAL A 126 -9.04 -4.97 -10.86
CA VAL A 126 -10.45 -5.36 -11.07
C VAL A 126 -11.26 -4.18 -11.60
N GLY A 127 -11.10 -2.99 -11.01
CA GLY A 127 -11.81 -1.81 -11.45
C GLY A 127 -11.48 -1.39 -12.90
N PHE A 128 -10.20 -1.45 -13.29
CA PHE A 128 -9.76 -1.15 -14.65
C PHE A 128 -9.95 -2.33 -15.64
N ALA A 129 -10.19 -3.54 -15.13
CA ALA A 129 -10.55 -4.67 -16.00
C ALA A 129 -11.89 -4.46 -16.71
N ALA A 130 -12.79 -3.66 -16.16
CA ALA A 130 -14.09 -3.33 -16.76
C ALA A 130 -13.96 -2.62 -18.11
N ASP A 131 -12.85 -1.90 -18.36
CA ASP A 131 -12.55 -1.23 -19.61
C ASP A 131 -11.25 -1.72 -20.28
N ASN A 132 -10.85 -2.96 -19.96
CA ASN A 132 -9.68 -3.66 -20.53
C ASN A 132 -8.35 -2.95 -20.30
N ARG A 133 -8.19 -2.30 -19.14
CA ARG A 133 -6.95 -1.64 -18.70
C ARG A 133 -6.31 -2.30 -17.46
N ALA A 134 -6.64 -3.55 -17.14
CA ALA A 134 -6.08 -4.24 -15.98
C ALA A 134 -4.54 -4.31 -16.04
N ASP A 135 -3.98 -4.58 -17.22
CA ASP A 135 -2.53 -4.63 -17.49
C ASP A 135 -1.83 -3.27 -17.44
N ARG A 136 -2.60 -2.19 -17.35
CA ARG A 136 -2.07 -0.82 -17.23
C ARG A 136 -1.81 -0.42 -15.79
N VAL A 137 -2.28 -1.21 -14.82
CA VAL A 137 -2.01 -1.01 -13.39
C VAL A 137 -0.70 -1.68 -13.00
N ILE A 138 0.37 -0.91 -12.96
CA ILE A 138 1.72 -1.40 -12.66
C ILE A 138 2.00 -1.25 -11.18
N GLY A 139 2.09 -2.37 -10.47
CA GLY A 139 2.51 -2.41 -9.07
C GLY A 139 4.03 -2.38 -8.95
N ILE A 140 4.55 -1.40 -8.24
CA ILE A 140 5.97 -1.39 -7.84
C ILE A 140 6.07 -2.11 -6.50
N ASP A 141 6.72 -3.27 -6.49
CA ASP A 141 6.89 -4.06 -5.27
C ASP A 141 7.77 -3.32 -4.24
N GLY A 142 7.22 -3.10 -3.06
CA GLY A 142 7.94 -2.59 -1.89
C GLY A 142 8.22 -3.68 -0.85
N SER A 143 7.72 -4.90 -1.06
CA SER A 143 7.83 -5.99 -0.08
C SER A 143 9.17 -6.73 -0.13
N GLY A 144 9.71 -6.94 -1.32
CA GLY A 144 10.84 -7.84 -1.55
C GLY A 144 10.48 -9.33 -1.50
N THR A 145 9.18 -9.66 -1.49
CA THR A 145 8.67 -11.05 -1.46
C THR A 145 7.72 -11.30 -2.62
N VAL A 146 8.17 -11.06 -3.85
CA VAL A 146 7.34 -10.99 -5.06
C VAL A 146 6.49 -12.25 -5.31
N ASP A 147 6.99 -13.44 -5.00
CA ASP A 147 6.24 -14.68 -5.22
C ASP A 147 5.07 -14.82 -4.24
N GLN A 148 5.29 -14.49 -2.97
CA GLN A 148 4.25 -14.45 -1.95
C GLN A 148 3.23 -13.35 -2.29
N LEU A 149 3.70 -12.17 -2.67
CA LEU A 149 2.87 -11.06 -3.11
C LEU A 149 2.00 -11.44 -4.32
N ARG A 150 2.57 -12.07 -5.34
CA ARG A 150 1.83 -12.50 -6.55
C ARG A 150 0.72 -13.47 -6.20
N THR A 151 1.01 -14.45 -5.35
CA THR A 151 0.01 -15.43 -4.88
C THR A 151 -1.13 -14.75 -4.12
N GLN A 152 -0.80 -13.85 -3.21
CA GLN A 152 -1.78 -13.11 -2.42
C GLN A 152 -2.61 -12.16 -3.29
N LEU A 153 -1.97 -11.43 -4.19
CA LEU A 153 -2.63 -10.50 -5.12
C LEU A 153 -3.59 -11.24 -6.06
N ARG A 154 -3.21 -12.43 -6.57
CA ARG A 154 -4.10 -13.27 -7.37
C ARG A 154 -5.39 -13.59 -6.60
N GLY A 155 -5.27 -14.05 -5.35
CA GLY A 155 -6.43 -14.34 -4.50
C GLY A 155 -7.31 -13.11 -4.24
N ILE A 156 -6.71 -11.93 -4.04
CA ILE A 156 -7.45 -10.68 -3.86
C ILE A 156 -8.20 -10.29 -5.14
N VAL A 157 -7.56 -10.41 -6.30
CA VAL A 157 -8.18 -10.10 -7.60
C VAL A 157 -9.37 -11.00 -7.86
N ASP A 158 -9.23 -12.32 -7.67
CA ASP A 158 -10.30 -13.29 -7.89
C ASP A 158 -11.50 -13.03 -6.97
N GLN A 159 -11.22 -12.83 -5.68
CA GLN A 159 -12.24 -12.56 -4.69
C GLN A 159 -12.97 -11.23 -4.96
N THR A 160 -12.23 -10.18 -5.35
CA THR A 160 -12.80 -8.87 -5.64
C THR A 160 -13.61 -8.92 -6.95
N ALA A 161 -13.10 -9.57 -8.00
CA ALA A 161 -13.80 -9.74 -9.27
C ALA A 161 -15.15 -10.48 -9.09
N ASN A 162 -15.14 -11.54 -8.28
CA ASN A 162 -16.38 -12.25 -7.93
C ASN A 162 -17.36 -11.37 -7.13
N LEU A 163 -16.85 -10.57 -6.18
CA LEU A 163 -17.67 -9.72 -5.34
C LEU A 163 -18.40 -8.62 -6.13
N VAL A 164 -17.76 -8.08 -7.16
CA VAL A 164 -18.33 -7.02 -8.00
C VAL A 164 -19.00 -7.55 -9.27
N GLU A 165 -19.06 -8.87 -9.44
CA GLU A 165 -19.66 -9.52 -10.62
C GLU A 165 -19.03 -9.00 -11.93
N LEU A 166 -17.69 -8.97 -12.00
CA LEU A 166 -16.93 -8.40 -13.14
C LEU A 166 -17.33 -8.99 -14.51
N GLY A 167 -17.85 -10.22 -14.54
CA GLY A 167 -18.32 -10.88 -15.77
C GLY A 167 -17.22 -11.48 -16.65
N ARG A 168 -15.95 -11.39 -16.23
CA ARG A 168 -14.81 -12.05 -16.87
C ARG A 168 -13.71 -12.37 -15.87
N ASP A 169 -12.86 -13.31 -16.21
CA ASP A 169 -11.63 -13.57 -15.46
C ASP A 169 -10.57 -12.51 -15.78
N VAL A 170 -9.78 -12.15 -14.76
CA VAL A 170 -8.54 -11.40 -14.94
C VAL A 170 -7.42 -12.41 -15.20
N ARG A 171 -6.72 -12.30 -16.31
CA ARG A 171 -5.63 -13.21 -16.67
C ARG A 171 -4.36 -12.90 -15.86
N ASP A 172 -3.45 -13.88 -15.76
CA ASP A 172 -2.18 -13.69 -15.02
C ASP A 172 -1.27 -12.64 -15.66
N ASP A 173 -1.32 -12.49 -16.99
CA ASP A 173 -0.57 -11.46 -17.71
C ASP A 173 -1.13 -10.04 -17.52
N GLU A 174 -2.34 -9.90 -16.99
CA GLU A 174 -2.93 -8.62 -16.59
C GLU A 174 -2.53 -8.20 -15.17
N ILE A 175 -1.84 -9.06 -14.40
CA ILE A 175 -1.33 -8.74 -13.07
C ILE A 175 0.14 -8.35 -13.16
N VAL A 176 0.39 -7.06 -13.33
CA VAL A 176 1.74 -6.53 -13.57
C VAL A 176 2.37 -6.09 -12.25
N ILE A 177 3.44 -6.77 -11.82
CA ILE A 177 4.26 -6.42 -10.65
C ILE A 177 5.69 -6.23 -11.12
N ASN A 178 6.29 -5.11 -10.79
CA ASN A 178 7.72 -4.87 -10.98
C ASN A 178 8.46 -5.02 -9.63
N PRO A 179 9.36 -6.03 -9.50
CA PRO A 179 10.07 -6.32 -8.25
C PRO A 179 11.36 -5.53 -8.04
N ASP A 180 11.81 -4.76 -9.03
CA ASP A 180 13.19 -4.25 -9.10
C ASP A 180 13.50 -3.14 -8.07
N TYR A 181 12.48 -2.62 -7.38
CA TYR A 181 12.62 -1.43 -6.51
C TYR A 181 12.41 -1.73 -5.03
N ALA A 182 12.27 -3.00 -4.63
CA ALA A 182 12.11 -3.40 -3.23
C ALA A 182 13.40 -3.24 -2.39
N TYR A 183 14.57 -3.16 -3.07
CA TYR A 183 15.89 -3.06 -2.45
C TYR A 183 16.04 -1.78 -1.58
N PRO A 184 16.84 -1.84 -0.48
CA PRO A 184 17.54 -3.01 0.05
C PRO A 184 16.66 -3.95 0.87
N ALA A 185 15.58 -3.46 1.46
CA ALA A 185 14.59 -4.22 2.22
C ALA A 185 13.30 -3.41 2.37
N TYR A 186 12.23 -4.06 2.85
CA TYR A 186 11.01 -3.36 3.22
C TYR A 186 11.30 -2.24 4.21
N GLY A 187 10.80 -1.04 3.91
CA GLY A 187 10.97 0.14 4.77
C GLY A 187 12.39 0.72 4.85
N VAL A 188 13.36 0.11 4.21
CA VAL A 188 14.72 0.66 4.11
C VAL A 188 14.90 1.32 2.74
N PRO A 189 15.13 2.65 2.67
CA PRO A 189 15.33 3.32 1.40
C PRO A 189 16.74 3.10 0.85
N SER A 190 16.86 2.94 -0.45
CA SER A 190 18.13 3.07 -1.16
C SER A 190 18.49 4.55 -1.37
N ASN A 191 19.69 4.83 -1.88
CA ASN A 191 20.07 6.19 -2.28
C ASN A 191 19.12 6.72 -3.37
N GLU A 192 18.78 5.90 -4.34
CA GLU A 192 17.88 6.24 -5.44
C GLU A 192 16.45 6.50 -4.93
N THR A 193 15.99 5.74 -3.93
CA THR A 193 14.71 6.01 -3.24
C THR A 193 14.74 7.40 -2.60
N ASN A 194 15.83 7.73 -1.87
CA ASN A 194 15.99 9.03 -1.23
C ASN A 194 16.07 10.18 -2.25
N GLU A 195 16.73 9.97 -3.38
CA GLU A 195 16.76 10.94 -4.49
C GLU A 195 15.38 11.16 -5.09
N ALA A 196 14.59 10.10 -5.29
CA ALA A 196 13.23 10.21 -5.79
C ALA A 196 12.32 11.00 -4.83
N ILE A 197 12.43 10.74 -3.51
CA ILE A 197 11.72 11.49 -2.47
C ILE A 197 12.08 12.98 -2.53
N ARG A 198 13.38 13.31 -2.60
CA ARG A 198 13.85 14.70 -2.69
C ARG A 198 13.41 15.37 -3.99
N LEU A 199 13.45 14.66 -5.11
CA LEU A 199 12.99 15.18 -6.39
C LEU A 199 11.51 15.56 -6.31
N ALA A 200 10.63 14.65 -5.93
CA ALA A 200 9.20 14.89 -5.81
C ALA A 200 8.89 16.07 -4.85
N ALA A 201 9.59 16.13 -3.72
CA ALA A 201 9.41 17.21 -2.75
C ALA A 201 9.85 18.59 -3.31
N ARG A 202 10.96 18.65 -4.03
CA ARG A 202 11.56 19.91 -4.51
C ARG A 202 10.91 20.46 -5.78
N THR A 203 10.36 19.58 -6.64
CA THR A 203 9.74 20.01 -7.90
C THR A 203 8.23 20.19 -7.77
N GLU A 204 7.55 19.35 -6.99
CA GLU A 204 6.10 19.30 -6.94
C GLU A 204 5.53 19.56 -5.53
N ALA A 205 6.38 19.80 -4.52
CA ALA A 205 6.00 19.84 -3.10
C ALA A 205 5.27 18.54 -2.64
N MET A 206 5.49 17.43 -3.36
CA MET A 206 4.90 16.14 -3.07
C MET A 206 5.76 15.40 -2.05
N ILE A 207 5.20 15.16 -0.86
CA ILE A 207 5.90 14.48 0.23
C ILE A 207 5.58 13.00 0.19
N THR A 208 6.53 12.21 -0.27
CA THR A 208 6.50 10.75 -0.27
C THR A 208 7.22 10.19 0.96
N ASP A 209 7.23 8.87 1.15
CA ASP A 209 7.82 8.21 2.32
C ASP A 209 8.81 7.11 1.91
N PRO A 210 9.74 6.70 2.79
CA PRO A 210 10.75 5.69 2.45
C PRO A 210 10.23 4.26 2.34
N VAL A 211 9.03 3.99 2.87
CA VAL A 211 8.48 2.62 2.95
C VAL A 211 7.79 2.22 1.66
N TYR A 212 6.91 3.10 1.15
CA TYR A 212 6.02 2.83 0.04
C TYR A 212 6.24 3.79 -1.13
N GLU A 213 5.87 5.06 -0.92
CA GLU A 213 5.73 6.02 -2.01
C GLU A 213 7.08 6.43 -2.62
N GLY A 214 8.14 6.47 -1.83
CA GLY A 214 9.48 6.74 -2.35
C GLY A 214 9.99 5.64 -3.29
N LYS A 215 9.68 4.36 -2.98
CA LYS A 215 10.07 3.24 -3.84
C LYS A 215 9.27 3.22 -5.14
N SER A 216 7.96 3.46 -5.08
CA SER A 216 7.15 3.53 -6.30
C SER A 216 7.46 4.77 -7.13
N MET A 217 7.81 5.90 -6.52
CA MET A 217 8.28 7.10 -7.22
C MET A 217 9.64 6.85 -7.90
N GLN A 218 10.57 6.19 -7.23
CA GLN A 218 11.83 5.72 -7.84
C GLN A 218 11.54 4.85 -9.05
N GLY A 219 10.64 3.87 -8.91
CA GLY A 219 10.26 2.96 -9.98
C GLY A 219 9.66 3.70 -11.18
N MET A 220 8.72 4.62 -10.94
CA MET A 220 8.13 5.43 -12.02
C MET A 220 9.19 6.25 -12.76
N ILE A 221 10.04 6.96 -12.04
CA ILE A 221 11.10 7.80 -12.64
C ILE A 221 12.07 6.95 -13.48
N ASP A 222 12.48 5.81 -12.97
CA ASP A 222 13.42 4.92 -13.66
C ASP A 222 12.78 4.27 -14.90
N LEU A 223 11.53 3.83 -14.82
CA LEU A 223 10.78 3.29 -15.96
C LEU A 223 10.60 4.34 -17.07
N VAL A 224 10.34 5.61 -16.71
CA VAL A 224 10.32 6.72 -17.69
C VAL A 224 11.69 6.89 -18.35
N LYS A 225 12.78 6.94 -17.58
CA LYS A 225 14.14 7.07 -18.11
C LYS A 225 14.55 5.92 -19.02
N LYS A 226 14.06 4.71 -18.74
CA LYS A 226 14.33 3.51 -19.54
C LYS A 226 13.46 3.42 -20.81
N GLY A 227 12.55 4.35 -21.03
CA GLY A 227 11.63 4.34 -22.19
C GLY A 227 10.60 3.19 -22.13
N PHE A 228 10.24 2.74 -20.92
CA PHE A 228 9.21 1.71 -20.73
C PHE A 228 7.84 2.20 -21.23
N PHE A 229 7.55 3.48 -21.04
CA PHE A 229 6.32 4.09 -21.51
C PHE A 229 6.54 4.71 -22.88
N PRO A 230 5.64 4.51 -23.86
CA PRO A 230 5.68 5.23 -25.12
C PRO A 230 5.69 6.75 -24.92
N ASP A 231 6.37 7.47 -25.81
CA ASP A 231 6.40 8.93 -25.77
C ASP A 231 4.98 9.52 -25.84
N GLY A 232 4.71 10.49 -24.99
CA GLY A 232 3.40 11.13 -24.90
C GLY A 232 2.38 10.39 -24.03
N SER A 233 2.77 9.28 -23.37
CA SER A 233 1.88 8.58 -22.44
C SER A 233 1.50 9.45 -21.24
N ASN A 234 0.22 9.43 -20.87
CA ASN A 234 -0.27 9.98 -19.62
C ASN A 234 -0.15 8.94 -18.51
N ILE A 235 0.63 9.25 -17.48
CA ILE A 235 0.86 8.34 -16.35
C ILE A 235 0.16 8.90 -15.10
N LEU A 236 -0.72 8.11 -14.50
CA LEU A 236 -1.28 8.40 -13.18
C LEU A 236 -0.40 7.78 -12.11
N TYR A 237 0.20 8.60 -11.27
CA TYR A 237 0.88 8.14 -10.06
C TYR A 237 -0.11 8.16 -8.87
N ALA A 238 -0.41 6.99 -8.32
CA ALA A 238 -1.30 6.87 -7.17
C ALA A 238 -0.52 7.09 -5.86
N HIS A 239 -0.53 8.32 -5.34
CA HIS A 239 0.05 8.67 -4.05
C HIS A 239 -0.93 8.34 -2.91
N LEU A 240 -0.68 7.26 -2.19
CA LEU A 240 -1.61 6.69 -1.21
C LEU A 240 -1.45 7.23 0.23
N GLY A 241 -0.51 8.13 0.45
CA GLY A 241 -0.21 8.71 1.75
C GLY A 241 1.20 8.38 2.24
N GLY A 242 1.36 7.86 3.48
CA GLY A 242 2.65 7.46 4.01
C GLY A 242 3.46 8.59 4.70
N SER A 243 3.17 9.86 4.43
CA SER A 243 3.93 11.01 4.97
C SER A 243 4.22 10.95 6.48
N PRO A 244 3.33 10.45 7.36
CA PRO A 244 3.64 10.31 8.78
C PRO A 244 4.80 9.36 9.09
N ALA A 245 5.12 8.42 8.17
CA ALA A 245 6.25 7.52 8.35
C ALA A 245 7.60 8.25 8.35
N LEU A 246 7.70 9.41 7.66
CA LEU A 246 8.92 10.23 7.64
C LEU A 246 9.44 10.59 9.03
N ASN A 247 8.55 10.73 10.04
CA ASN A 247 8.97 11.01 11.40
C ASN A 247 9.87 9.91 12.00
N GLY A 248 9.75 8.67 11.51
CA GLY A 248 10.62 7.56 11.89
C GLY A 248 11.95 7.52 11.15
N TYR A 249 12.22 8.46 10.24
CA TYR A 249 13.43 8.55 9.43
C TYR A 249 14.14 9.91 9.58
N SER A 250 14.01 10.49 10.77
CA SER A 250 14.47 11.86 11.05
C SER A 250 15.97 12.05 10.81
N TYR A 251 16.79 11.05 11.11
CA TYR A 251 18.24 11.10 10.86
C TYR A 251 18.58 10.97 9.36
N THR A 252 17.80 10.21 8.59
CA THR A 252 18.02 10.06 7.14
C THR A 252 17.89 11.39 6.39
N TYR A 253 17.05 12.28 6.89
CA TYR A 253 16.76 13.59 6.26
C TYR A 253 17.21 14.79 7.09
N SER A 254 18.06 14.57 8.12
CA SER A 254 18.57 15.64 8.99
C SER A 254 19.49 16.64 8.28
N ASN A 255 20.15 16.21 7.21
CA ASN A 255 21.01 17.03 6.38
C ASN A 255 20.40 17.12 4.97
N GLY A 256 19.79 18.25 4.67
CA GLY A 256 19.10 18.54 3.41
C GLY A 256 20.00 18.68 2.19
#